data_a5ddcfed9fd4a224b6d76c1d39990a4a
#
_entry.id   a5ddcfed9fd4a224b6d76c1d39990a4a
#
_cell.length_a   1.000
_cell.length_b   1.000
_cell.length_c   1.000
_cell.angle_alpha   90.00
_cell.angle_beta   90.00
_cell.angle_gamma   90.00
#
_symmetry.space_group_name_H-M   'P 1'
#
loop_
_entity.id
_entity.type
_entity.pdbx_description
1 polymer ?
#
loop_
_entity_poly.entity_id
_entity_poly.type
_entity_poly.pdbx_seq_one_letter_code
_entity_poly.pdbx_strand_id
1 'polypeptide(L)'
;MFKYYLTRASDYIISAKILVLLAIYSVFTIGIKIDALRSGLSYWEYNLLAMQNMRYIILILCVVFILFLMAMYTKESTIAMIRCRSFFRLCIIKFLSVTVFTLVLLLMHMAVSFILGIGLPLKNVYSETQRNNEVLEICSAIFPTPGEAVGWSFTYLFLGFSFFALIVQGFILFFK
;
A
#
# COMPACT_ATOMS: atom_id res chain seq x y z
N MET A 1 -5.98 16.81 -18.88
CA MET A 1 -5.86 16.94 -17.42
C MET A 1 -5.57 15.60 -16.74
N PHE A 2 -6.41 14.57 -16.86
CA PHE A 2 -6.13 13.25 -16.27
C PHE A 2 -4.74 12.72 -16.66
N LYS A 3 -4.38 12.78 -17.95
CA LYS A 3 -3.04 12.41 -18.43
C LYS A 3 -1.91 13.16 -17.72
N TYR A 4 -2.08 14.45 -17.42
CA TYR A 4 -1.10 15.26 -16.69
C TYR A 4 -0.86 14.75 -15.27
N TYR A 5 -1.93 14.47 -14.51
CA TYR A 5 -1.79 13.93 -13.16
C TYR A 5 -1.24 12.51 -13.15
N LEU A 6 -1.63 11.71 -14.15
CA LEU A 6 -1.12 10.35 -14.32
C LEU A 6 0.38 10.35 -14.65
N THR A 7 0.83 11.22 -15.58
CA THR A 7 2.26 11.39 -15.88
C THR A 7 3.03 11.83 -14.64
N ARG A 8 2.47 12.75 -13.86
CA ARG A 8 3.10 13.21 -12.62
C ARG A 8 3.17 12.11 -11.55
N ALA A 9 2.14 11.29 -11.43
CA ALA A 9 2.17 10.11 -10.58
C ALA A 9 3.21 9.09 -11.06
N SER A 10 3.33 8.86 -12.37
CA SER A 10 4.35 7.96 -12.93
C SER A 10 5.78 8.47 -12.69
N ASP A 11 6.01 9.77 -12.78
CA ASP A 11 7.32 10.37 -12.46
C ASP A 11 7.72 10.13 -10.99
N TYR A 12 6.73 10.12 -10.08
CA TYR A 12 6.96 9.76 -8.69
C TYR A 12 7.24 8.27 -8.50
N ILE A 13 6.52 7.39 -9.21
CA ILE A 13 6.73 5.94 -9.16
C ILE A 13 8.14 5.57 -9.64
N ILE A 14 8.62 6.23 -10.70
CA ILE A 14 9.96 6.00 -11.27
C ILE A 14 11.05 6.72 -10.45
N SER A 15 10.66 7.55 -9.47
CA SER A 15 11.62 8.33 -8.68
C SER A 15 12.42 7.43 -7.72
N ALA A 16 13.66 7.87 -7.42
CA ALA A 16 14.50 7.24 -6.40
C ALA A 16 13.83 7.08 -5.02
N LYS A 17 12.82 7.92 -4.72
CA LYS A 17 12.07 7.87 -3.45
C LYS A 17 11.27 6.57 -3.29
N ILE A 18 10.67 6.08 -4.36
CA ILE A 18 9.94 4.79 -4.34
C ILE A 18 10.93 3.62 -4.21
N LEU A 19 12.08 3.69 -4.87
CA LEU A 19 13.13 2.67 -4.71
C LEU A 19 13.61 2.58 -3.26
N VAL A 20 13.83 3.72 -2.61
CA VAL A 20 14.19 3.78 -1.19
C VAL A 20 13.07 3.18 -0.32
N LEU A 21 11.81 3.52 -0.60
CA LEU A 21 10.67 2.96 0.13
C LEU A 21 10.59 1.44 0.00
N LEU A 22 10.76 0.91 -1.22
CA LEU A 22 10.78 -0.53 -1.47
C LEU A 22 12.00 -1.22 -0.83
N ALA A 23 13.16 -0.56 -0.80
CA ALA A 23 14.33 -1.08 -0.10
C ALA A 23 14.07 -1.19 1.42
N ILE A 24 13.49 -0.15 2.03
CA ILE A 24 13.10 -0.20 3.44
C ILE A 24 12.08 -1.32 3.67
N TYR A 25 11.06 -1.44 2.81
CA TYR A 25 10.08 -2.52 2.90
C TYR A 25 10.74 -3.91 2.81
N SER A 26 11.71 -4.07 1.90
CA SER A 26 12.46 -5.32 1.76
C SER A 26 13.20 -5.70 3.05
N VAL A 27 13.79 -4.75 3.77
CA VAL A 27 14.43 -5.00 5.07
C VAL A 27 13.43 -5.53 6.10
N PHE A 28 12.24 -4.92 6.20
CA PHE A 28 11.19 -5.40 7.10
C PHE A 28 10.71 -6.80 6.72
N THR A 29 10.48 -7.06 5.44
CA THR A 29 10.00 -8.37 4.96
C THR A 29 11.04 -9.46 5.06
N ILE A 30 12.34 -9.16 4.95
CA ILE A 30 13.44 -10.10 5.21
C ILE A 30 13.45 -10.50 6.69
N GLY A 31 13.25 -9.55 7.61
CA GLY A 31 13.09 -9.86 9.04
C GLY A 31 11.95 -10.85 9.29
N ILE A 32 10.78 -10.58 8.72
CA ILE A 32 9.61 -11.48 8.82
C ILE A 32 9.91 -12.85 8.18
N LYS A 33 10.68 -12.91 7.07
CA LYS A 33 11.06 -14.17 6.44
C LYS A 33 11.95 -15.02 7.34
N ILE A 34 12.91 -14.40 8.03
CA ILE A 34 13.78 -15.11 8.97
C ILE A 34 12.95 -15.73 10.10
N ASP A 35 11.99 -14.97 10.64
CA ASP A 35 11.10 -15.46 11.67
C ASP A 35 10.15 -16.55 11.14
N ALA A 36 9.65 -16.42 9.91
CA ALA A 36 8.84 -17.42 9.24
C ALA A 36 9.58 -18.74 9.03
N LEU A 37 10.87 -18.69 8.63
CA LEU A 37 11.72 -19.87 8.49
C LEU A 37 11.95 -20.59 9.83
N ARG A 38 12.14 -19.83 10.92
CA ARG A 38 12.34 -20.39 12.26
C ARG A 38 11.06 -21.03 12.80
N SER A 39 9.91 -20.44 12.49
CA SER A 39 8.60 -20.89 12.98
C SER A 39 7.91 -21.91 12.06
N GLY A 40 8.50 -22.23 10.90
CA GLY A 40 7.93 -23.17 9.93
C GLY A 40 6.65 -22.66 9.24
N LEU A 41 6.51 -21.35 9.11
CA LEU A 41 5.35 -20.73 8.45
C LEU A 41 5.36 -21.00 6.95
N SER A 42 4.15 -21.06 6.37
CA SER A 42 3.96 -21.20 4.93
C SER A 42 4.22 -19.89 4.18
N TYR A 43 4.39 -19.99 2.86
CA TYR A 43 4.52 -18.85 1.95
C TYR A 43 3.38 -17.85 2.07
N TRP A 44 2.16 -18.33 2.21
CA TRP A 44 0.97 -17.48 2.31
C TRP A 44 0.86 -16.78 3.66
N GLU A 45 1.19 -17.47 4.75
CA GLU A 45 1.24 -16.87 6.10
C GLU A 45 2.31 -15.78 6.18
N TYR A 46 3.50 -16.02 5.59
CA TYR A 46 4.54 -15.00 5.48
C TYR A 46 4.05 -13.75 4.74
N ASN A 47 3.41 -13.93 3.56
CA ASN A 47 2.90 -12.79 2.80
C ASN A 47 1.81 -12.03 3.55
N LEU A 48 0.95 -12.73 4.30
CA LEU A 48 -0.04 -12.12 5.16
C LEU A 48 0.61 -11.23 6.23
N LEU A 49 1.62 -11.74 6.95
CA LEU A 49 2.36 -10.99 7.95
C LEU A 49 3.14 -9.80 7.36
N ALA A 50 3.72 -9.97 6.17
CA ALA A 50 4.43 -8.90 5.47
C ALA A 50 3.49 -7.76 5.09
N MET A 51 2.27 -8.08 4.61
CA MET A 51 1.27 -7.07 4.23
C MET A 51 0.58 -6.41 5.42
N GLN A 52 0.50 -7.09 6.56
CA GLN A 52 -0.13 -6.56 7.78
C GLN A 52 0.88 -6.00 8.79
N ASN A 53 2.12 -5.73 8.38
CA ASN A 53 3.11 -5.12 9.26
C ASN A 53 2.72 -3.68 9.62
N MET A 54 1.98 -3.53 10.73
CA MET A 54 1.47 -2.24 11.21
C MET A 54 2.56 -1.22 11.46
N ARG A 55 3.75 -1.63 11.90
CA ARG A 55 4.88 -0.72 12.14
C ARG A 55 5.33 -0.08 10.83
N TYR A 56 5.49 -0.89 9.77
CA TYR A 56 5.85 -0.38 8.46
C TYR A 56 4.73 0.50 7.88
N ILE A 57 3.48 0.04 7.94
CA ILE A 57 2.33 0.75 7.36
C ILE A 57 2.17 2.13 7.99
N ILE A 58 2.14 2.21 9.32
CA ILE A 58 1.85 3.47 10.04
C ILE A 58 3.04 4.41 10.00
N LEU A 59 4.24 3.94 10.33
CA LEU A 59 5.41 4.82 10.52
C LEU A 59 6.08 5.21 9.20
N ILE A 60 5.98 4.40 8.17
CA ILE A 60 6.70 4.63 6.92
C ILE A 60 5.73 4.87 5.77
N LEU A 61 4.87 3.91 5.46
CA LEU A 61 4.02 3.98 4.28
C LEU A 61 3.01 5.13 4.35
N CYS A 62 2.33 5.33 5.49
CA CYS A 62 1.41 6.46 5.69
C CYS A 62 2.11 7.81 5.58
N VAL A 63 3.28 7.95 6.21
CA VAL A 63 4.04 9.21 6.18
C VAL A 63 4.49 9.54 4.75
N VAL A 64 5.07 8.59 4.04
CA VAL A 64 5.48 8.77 2.65
C VAL A 64 4.28 9.08 1.75
N PHE A 65 3.15 8.41 1.99
CA PHE A 65 1.91 8.66 1.25
C PHE A 65 1.37 10.07 1.45
N ILE A 66 1.37 10.59 2.70
CA ILE A 66 1.01 11.98 3.00
C ILE A 66 1.94 12.96 2.28
N LEU A 67 3.26 12.76 2.37
CA LEU A 67 4.24 13.61 1.70
C LEU A 67 4.05 13.61 0.17
N PHE A 68 3.69 12.46 -0.41
CA PHE A 68 3.34 12.35 -1.81
C PHE A 68 2.09 13.16 -2.16
N LEU A 69 1.00 13.01 -1.38
CA LEU A 69 -0.23 13.78 -1.58
C LEU A 69 0.03 15.28 -1.48
N MET A 70 0.77 15.72 -0.47
CA MET A 70 1.16 17.13 -0.33
C MET A 70 1.94 17.62 -1.56
N ALA A 71 2.91 16.85 -2.05
CA ALA A 71 3.70 17.22 -3.22
C ALA A 71 2.86 17.29 -4.51
N MET A 72 1.83 16.45 -4.64
CA MET A 72 0.88 16.52 -5.76
C MET A 72 0.03 17.78 -5.73
N TYR A 73 -0.40 18.21 -4.54
CA TYR A 73 -1.38 19.29 -4.38
C TYR A 73 -0.77 20.69 -4.25
N THR A 74 0.46 20.81 -3.71
CA THR A 74 1.09 22.12 -3.47
C THR A 74 1.56 22.84 -4.73
N LYS A 75 1.84 22.13 -5.81
CA LYS A 75 2.35 22.71 -7.07
C LYS A 75 1.26 23.00 -8.10
N GLU A 76 0.01 23.16 -7.66
CA GLU A 76 -1.05 23.47 -8.61
C GLU A 76 -1.05 24.92 -9.00
N SER A 77 -0.89 25.17 -10.28
CA SER A 77 -1.08 26.48 -10.86
C SER A 77 -2.57 26.80 -10.96
N THR A 78 -2.93 28.05 -10.71
CA THR A 78 -4.25 28.63 -10.99
C THR A 78 -4.76 28.27 -12.41
N ILE A 79 -3.84 28.05 -13.33
CA ILE A 79 -4.09 27.60 -14.71
C ILE A 79 -4.81 26.24 -14.76
N ALA A 80 -4.54 25.31 -13.84
CA ALA A 80 -5.22 24.01 -13.81
C ALA A 80 -6.69 24.15 -13.42
N MET A 81 -7.01 25.05 -12.48
CA MET A 81 -8.40 25.35 -12.11
C MET A 81 -9.18 25.97 -13.27
N ILE A 82 -8.58 26.94 -13.97
CA ILE A 82 -9.21 27.61 -15.13
C ILE A 82 -9.47 26.61 -16.25
N ARG A 83 -8.55 25.70 -16.55
CA ARG A 83 -8.70 24.69 -17.61
C ARG A 83 -9.74 23.62 -17.31
N CYS A 84 -10.02 23.33 -16.06
CA CYS A 84 -11.00 22.29 -15.69
C CYS A 84 -12.46 22.77 -15.81
N ARG A 85 -12.75 24.07 -15.88
CA ARG A 85 -14.09 24.68 -15.93
C ARG A 85 -15.04 24.29 -14.80
N SER A 86 -14.71 23.28 -13.97
CA SER A 86 -15.52 22.80 -12.86
C SER A 86 -14.61 22.27 -11.77
N PHE A 87 -14.80 22.77 -10.55
CA PHE A 87 -14.09 22.33 -9.35
C PHE A 87 -14.33 20.83 -9.09
N PHE A 88 -15.56 20.36 -9.22
CA PHE A 88 -15.91 18.95 -9.00
C PHE A 88 -15.17 18.01 -9.95
N ARG A 89 -15.08 18.39 -11.23
CA ARG A 89 -14.31 17.61 -12.20
C ARG A 89 -12.82 17.54 -11.86
N LEU A 90 -12.26 18.63 -11.34
CA LEU A 90 -10.86 18.65 -10.88
C LEU A 90 -10.66 17.68 -9.72
N CYS A 91 -11.55 17.68 -8.73
CA CYS A 91 -11.50 16.79 -7.58
C CYS A 91 -11.56 15.31 -8.00
N ILE A 92 -12.48 14.94 -8.90
CA ILE A 92 -12.58 13.57 -9.41
C ILE A 92 -11.30 13.13 -10.12
N ILE A 93 -10.76 13.98 -11.01
CA ILE A 93 -9.54 13.65 -11.76
C ILE A 93 -8.36 13.42 -10.81
N LYS A 94 -8.21 14.25 -9.79
CA LYS A 94 -7.18 14.10 -8.77
C LYS A 94 -7.35 12.81 -7.98
N PHE A 95 -8.56 12.57 -7.50
CA PHE A 95 -8.86 11.35 -6.75
C PHE A 95 -8.55 10.09 -7.57
N LEU A 96 -9.01 10.01 -8.81
CA LEU A 96 -8.71 8.89 -9.69
C LEU A 96 -7.21 8.70 -9.89
N SER A 97 -6.46 9.79 -10.07
CA SER A 97 -5.00 9.71 -10.25
C SER A 97 -4.29 9.18 -9.00
N VAL A 98 -4.73 9.60 -7.82
CA VAL A 98 -4.19 9.11 -6.54
C VAL A 98 -4.58 7.65 -6.30
N THR A 99 -5.82 7.26 -6.63
CA THR A 99 -6.28 5.86 -6.51
C THR A 99 -5.45 4.93 -7.40
N VAL A 100 -5.17 5.33 -8.64
CA VAL A 100 -4.28 4.55 -9.54
C VAL A 100 -2.86 4.46 -8.98
N PHE A 101 -2.32 5.57 -8.45
CA PHE A 101 -1.01 5.55 -7.81
C PHE A 101 -0.98 4.61 -6.60
N THR A 102 -2.00 4.66 -5.74
CA THR A 102 -2.13 3.78 -4.57
C THR A 102 -2.16 2.32 -4.99
N LEU A 103 -2.93 1.98 -6.03
CA LEU A 103 -3.00 0.62 -6.56
C LEU A 103 -1.62 0.14 -7.02
N VAL A 104 -0.92 0.93 -7.82
CA VAL A 104 0.42 0.57 -8.34
C VAL A 104 1.41 0.42 -7.18
N LEU A 105 1.40 1.35 -6.21
CA LEU A 105 2.27 1.30 -5.04
C LEU A 105 2.06 0.00 -4.23
N LEU A 106 0.82 -0.37 -3.95
CA LEU A 106 0.50 -1.60 -3.21
C LEU A 106 0.84 -2.85 -4.01
N LEU A 107 0.63 -2.85 -5.34
CA LEU A 107 1.05 -3.96 -6.20
C LEU A 107 2.57 -4.14 -6.20
N MET A 108 3.35 -3.06 -6.18
CA MET A 108 4.81 -3.13 -6.06
C MET A 108 5.23 -3.73 -4.71
N HIS A 109 4.58 -3.34 -3.60
CA HIS A 109 4.84 -3.93 -2.28
C HIS A 109 4.50 -5.43 -2.26
N MET A 110 3.35 -5.80 -2.80
CA MET A 110 2.93 -7.19 -2.92
C MET A 110 3.92 -8.02 -3.77
N ALA A 111 4.39 -7.47 -4.90
CA ALA A 111 5.38 -8.12 -5.74
C ALA A 111 6.71 -8.35 -5.01
N VAL A 112 7.21 -7.36 -4.26
CA VAL A 112 8.42 -7.51 -3.44
C VAL A 112 8.23 -8.60 -2.38
N SER A 113 7.12 -8.60 -1.67
CA SER A 113 6.80 -9.62 -0.67
C SER A 113 6.76 -11.02 -1.30
N PHE A 114 6.10 -11.17 -2.45
CA PHE A 114 6.00 -12.46 -3.15
C PHE A 114 7.37 -12.97 -3.63
N ILE A 115 8.21 -12.09 -4.17
CA ILE A 115 9.57 -12.44 -4.60
C ILE A 115 10.42 -12.86 -3.40
N LEU A 116 10.39 -12.11 -2.32
CA LEU A 116 11.15 -12.41 -1.13
C LEU A 116 10.65 -13.67 -0.40
N GLY A 117 9.37 -14.01 -0.52
CA GLY A 117 8.78 -15.23 0.03
C GLY A 117 9.22 -16.53 -0.66
N ILE A 118 9.87 -16.46 -1.83
CA ILE A 118 10.33 -17.65 -2.55
C ILE A 118 11.28 -18.47 -1.65
N GLY A 119 11.04 -19.78 -1.64
CA GLY A 119 11.80 -20.73 -0.79
C GLY A 119 11.06 -21.17 0.48
N LEU A 120 9.91 -20.56 0.81
CA LEU A 120 9.00 -21.04 1.85
C LEU A 120 8.04 -22.11 1.30
N PRO A 121 7.51 -23.01 2.16
CA PRO A 121 6.56 -24.03 1.74
C PRO A 121 5.28 -23.44 1.17
N LEU A 122 4.88 -23.84 -0.04
CA LEU A 122 3.69 -23.30 -0.75
C LEU A 122 2.35 -23.85 -0.20
N LYS A 123 2.26 -24.17 1.07
CA LYS A 123 1.03 -24.68 1.68
C LYS A 123 0.05 -23.51 1.90
N ASN A 124 -1.19 -23.67 1.41
CA ASN A 124 -2.26 -22.68 1.62
C ASN A 124 -3.19 -23.13 2.77
N VAL A 125 -2.58 -23.50 3.89
CA VAL A 125 -3.27 -23.91 5.12
C VAL A 125 -2.53 -23.25 6.28
N TYR A 126 -3.25 -22.79 7.28
CA TYR A 126 -2.64 -22.21 8.48
C TYR A 126 -1.84 -23.28 9.23
N SER A 127 -0.64 -22.92 9.67
CA SER A 127 0.24 -23.81 10.44
C SER A 127 -0.23 -23.90 11.90
N GLU A 128 0.13 -24.98 12.58
CA GLU A 128 -0.19 -25.14 14.01
C GLU A 128 0.52 -24.09 14.90
N THR A 129 1.55 -23.47 14.40
CA THR A 129 2.31 -22.38 15.06
C THR A 129 1.58 -21.04 15.06
N GLN A 130 0.40 -20.94 14.42
CA GLN A 130 -0.42 -19.70 14.39
C GLN A 130 -0.72 -19.14 15.79
N ARG A 131 -0.84 -19.98 16.82
CA ARG A 131 -1.15 -19.59 18.20
C ARG A 131 -0.14 -18.62 18.83
N ASN A 132 1.05 -18.51 18.25
CA ASN A 132 2.09 -17.60 18.72
C ASN A 132 2.08 -16.23 18.01
N ASN A 133 1.14 -16.01 17.07
CA ASN A 133 1.04 -14.78 16.31
C ASN A 133 -0.42 -14.31 16.24
N GLU A 134 -0.73 -13.24 16.95
CA GLU A 134 -2.08 -12.66 17.07
C GLU A 134 -2.75 -12.39 15.70
N VAL A 135 -1.96 -11.92 14.72
CA VAL A 135 -2.48 -11.64 13.37
C VAL A 135 -2.94 -12.91 12.69
N LEU A 136 -2.16 -13.99 12.77
CA LEU A 136 -2.52 -15.27 12.16
C LEU A 136 -3.70 -15.92 12.87
N GLU A 137 -3.77 -15.79 14.18
CA GLU A 137 -4.90 -16.29 14.99
C GLU A 137 -6.21 -15.60 14.58
N ILE A 138 -6.22 -14.28 14.53
CA ILE A 138 -7.40 -13.51 14.10
C ILE A 138 -7.78 -13.85 12.66
N CYS A 139 -6.81 -13.90 11.75
CA CYS A 139 -7.09 -14.19 10.34
C CYS A 139 -7.61 -15.62 10.15
N SER A 140 -7.11 -16.61 10.91
CA SER A 140 -7.58 -18.00 10.80
C SER A 140 -9.00 -18.19 11.32
N ALA A 141 -9.46 -17.33 12.23
CA ALA A 141 -10.84 -17.33 12.71
C ALA A 141 -11.84 -16.76 11.67
N ILE A 142 -11.36 -15.92 10.74
CA ILE A 142 -12.22 -15.21 9.78
C ILE A 142 -12.13 -15.84 8.38
N PHE A 143 -10.93 -16.23 7.95
CA PHE A 143 -10.67 -16.69 6.59
C PHE A 143 -10.25 -18.15 6.60
N PRO A 144 -10.82 -18.98 5.70
CA PRO A 144 -10.54 -20.42 5.63
C PRO A 144 -9.09 -20.72 5.20
N THR A 145 -8.46 -19.81 4.43
CA THR A 145 -7.07 -19.99 3.96
C THR A 145 -6.26 -18.71 4.09
N PRO A 146 -4.94 -18.79 4.35
CA PRO A 146 -4.09 -17.61 4.42
C PRO A 146 -3.96 -16.88 3.09
N GLY A 147 -4.09 -17.58 1.94
CA GLY A 147 -4.09 -16.92 0.63
C GLY A 147 -5.32 -16.03 0.41
N GLU A 148 -6.49 -16.43 0.90
CA GLU A 148 -7.69 -15.61 0.88
C GLU A 148 -7.53 -14.38 1.81
N ALA A 149 -6.96 -14.57 2.99
CA ALA A 149 -6.65 -13.49 3.91
C ALA A 149 -5.69 -12.45 3.29
N VAL A 150 -4.70 -12.86 2.51
CA VAL A 150 -3.80 -11.95 1.75
C VAL A 150 -4.60 -11.12 0.75
N GLY A 151 -5.50 -11.72 -0.02
CA GLY A 151 -6.34 -11.01 -0.99
C GLY A 151 -7.24 -9.95 -0.32
N TRP A 152 -7.87 -10.30 0.78
CA TRP A 152 -8.69 -9.36 1.56
C TRP A 152 -7.85 -8.27 2.21
N SER A 153 -6.68 -8.59 2.76
CA SER A 153 -5.75 -7.60 3.32
C SER A 153 -5.32 -6.57 2.28
N PHE A 154 -5.01 -7.00 1.06
CA PHE A 154 -4.72 -6.10 -0.05
C PHE A 154 -5.91 -5.17 -0.34
N THR A 155 -7.11 -5.72 -0.41
CA THR A 155 -8.34 -4.96 -0.68
C THR A 155 -8.59 -3.91 0.40
N TYR A 156 -8.47 -4.28 1.68
CA TYR A 156 -8.64 -3.34 2.80
C TYR A 156 -7.58 -2.24 2.81
N LEU A 157 -6.33 -2.57 2.54
CA LEU A 157 -5.26 -1.57 2.43
C LEU A 157 -5.54 -0.60 1.28
N PHE A 158 -5.93 -1.11 0.12
CA PHE A 158 -6.27 -0.27 -1.03
C PHE A 158 -7.44 0.67 -0.74
N LEU A 159 -8.53 0.17 -0.17
CA LEU A 159 -9.69 0.98 0.21
C LEU A 159 -9.32 1.99 1.29
N GLY A 160 -8.57 1.58 2.31
CA GLY A 160 -8.13 2.44 3.41
C GLY A 160 -7.26 3.60 2.92
N PHE A 161 -6.25 3.34 2.09
CA PHE A 161 -5.41 4.40 1.52
C PHE A 161 -6.17 5.30 0.54
N SER A 162 -7.10 4.75 -0.25
CA SER A 162 -7.95 5.54 -1.14
C SER A 162 -8.88 6.47 -0.35
N PHE A 163 -9.48 5.99 0.73
CA PHE A 163 -10.30 6.79 1.63
C PHE A 163 -9.48 7.86 2.36
N PHE A 164 -8.30 7.50 2.85
CA PHE A 164 -7.37 8.43 3.47
C PHE A 164 -6.96 9.56 2.51
N ALA A 165 -6.73 9.22 1.24
CA ALA A 165 -6.43 10.22 0.20
C ALA A 165 -7.59 11.21 0.00
N LEU A 166 -8.85 10.75 0.05
CA LEU A 166 -10.02 11.63 0.00
C LEU A 166 -10.06 12.62 1.18
N ILE A 167 -9.79 12.13 2.39
CA ILE A 167 -9.74 12.98 3.59
C ILE A 167 -8.65 14.05 3.44
N VAL A 168 -7.43 13.65 3.10
CA VAL A 168 -6.30 14.58 2.91
C VAL A 168 -6.59 15.59 1.81
N GLN A 169 -7.20 15.14 0.70
CA GLN A 169 -7.62 16.03 -0.39
C GLN A 169 -8.65 17.06 0.09
N GLY A 170 -9.64 16.63 0.88
CA GLY A 170 -10.62 17.50 1.48
C GLY A 170 -9.94 18.59 2.34
N PHE A 171 -9.07 18.18 3.25
CA PHE A 171 -8.32 19.13 4.09
C PHE A 171 -7.52 20.15 3.29
N ILE A 172 -6.77 19.72 2.28
CA ILE A 172 -5.96 20.63 1.44
C ILE A 172 -6.83 21.60 0.66
N LEU A 173 -8.05 21.22 0.27
CA LEU A 173 -8.95 22.09 -0.48
C LEU A 173 -9.69 23.11 0.41
N PHE A 174 -9.99 22.76 1.67
CA PHE A 174 -10.73 23.64 2.59
C PHE A 174 -9.84 24.60 3.38
N PHE A 175 -8.57 24.24 3.61
CA PHE A 175 -7.64 25.02 4.45
C PHE A 175 -6.57 25.78 3.64
N LYS A 176 -6.73 25.89 2.34
CA LYS A 176 -5.87 26.66 1.44
C LYS A 176 -6.56 27.95 1.02
#